data_48a3375b19730a6c20980dabd3dde510
#
_entry.id   48a3375b19730a6c20980dabd3dde510
#
_cell.length_a   1.000
_cell.length_b   1.000
_cell.length_c   1.000
_cell.angle_alpha   90.00
_cell.angle_beta   90.00
_cell.angle_gamma   90.00
#
_symmetry.space_group_name_H-M   'P 1'
#
loop_
_entity.id
_entity.type
_entity.pdbx_description
1 polymer ?
#
loop_
_entity_poly.entity_id
_entity_poly.type
_entity_poly.pdbx_seq_one_letter_code
_entity_poly.pdbx_strand_id
1 'polypeptide(L)'
;MEQNRRNAFEEPNDHITVAKPARGMARGMARGLTLLTMRRHGQFRLGLKTDKGILDVPEAAKLLGMHAPASIDDLLQDEDGPSLNALVDAALKSNIAPVFIKEEDVHYGPVVTRPEKIVCVGLNYRRHAKEVNLPIPSQPVLFSKFNNALSAHNGVIKLPVEVARKFDYETELVIVIGKTAKNVSEADALSYVAGYCTGNDFSARDLQFDTGGQWLLGKTLDQFAPVGPYLVTADQVNPELKIEGRVNGETRQSSNTDDFIFNTAQIVSYISRYITLKPGDIIFTGTPEGVILGYPKDGQVWLKAGDKIACSVEKLGELRFELV
;
A
#
# COMPACT_ATOMS: atom_id res chain seq x y z
N MET A 1 14.09 55.05 39.34
CA MET A 1 13.94 55.66 38.02
C MET A 1 13.95 54.49 37.03
N GLU A 2 12.81 53.94 36.73
CA GLU A 2 11.94 54.26 35.57
C GLU A 2 12.72 54.02 34.29
N GLN A 3 12.31 53.10 33.53
CA GLN A 3 11.25 52.85 32.54
C GLN A 3 11.94 52.25 31.32
N ASN A 4 11.49 51.42 30.51
CA ASN A 4 10.17 51.21 29.96
C ASN A 4 10.07 49.84 29.29
N ARG A 5 8.98 49.13 29.53
CA ARG A 5 8.55 47.98 28.74
C ARG A 5 8.02 48.42 27.38
N ARG A 6 8.42 47.75 26.30
CA ARG A 6 7.57 47.67 25.12
C ARG A 6 7.50 46.21 24.67
N ASN A 7 6.28 45.69 24.79
CA ASN A 7 5.83 44.44 24.14
C ASN A 7 5.87 44.68 22.62
N ALA A 8 6.47 43.77 21.89
CA ALA A 8 6.19 43.56 20.48
C ALA A 8 5.70 42.11 20.35
N PHE A 9 4.43 41.97 20.06
CA PHE A 9 3.84 40.73 19.54
C PHE A 9 4.47 40.50 18.17
N GLU A 10 5.30 39.48 18.04
CA GLU A 10 5.66 38.91 16.74
C GLU A 10 4.56 37.93 16.34
N GLU A 11 3.89 38.22 15.23
CA GLU A 11 2.98 37.32 14.55
C GLU A 11 3.76 36.10 14.06
N PRO A 12 3.18 34.87 14.12
CA PRO A 12 3.81 33.70 13.55
C PRO A 12 3.79 33.80 12.02
N ASN A 13 4.96 33.96 11.43
CA ASN A 13 5.17 33.85 9.99
C ASN A 13 4.97 32.39 9.57
N ASP A 14 3.78 32.07 9.12
CA ASP A 14 3.46 30.80 8.44
C ASP A 14 4.16 30.77 7.07
N HIS A 15 5.46 30.60 7.08
CA HIS A 15 6.15 30.11 5.90
C HIS A 15 5.90 28.61 5.79
N ILE A 16 4.94 28.22 4.95
CA ILE A 16 4.83 26.87 4.41
C ILE A 16 6.17 26.53 3.77
N THR A 17 7.03 25.88 4.53
CA THR A 17 8.26 25.28 4.02
C THR A 17 7.85 24.12 3.13
N VAL A 18 7.80 24.36 1.82
CA VAL A 18 7.75 23.29 0.82
C VAL A 18 8.97 22.41 1.08
N ALA A 19 8.72 21.21 1.60
CA ALA A 19 9.76 20.23 1.86
C ALA A 19 10.59 20.04 0.59
N LYS A 20 11.91 20.20 0.70
CA LYS A 20 12.82 19.92 -0.43
C LYS A 20 12.56 18.49 -0.89
N PRO A 21 12.36 18.26 -2.21
CA PRO A 21 12.10 16.92 -2.73
C PRO A 21 13.25 15.99 -2.35
N ALA A 22 12.91 14.81 -1.86
CA ALA A 22 13.88 13.76 -1.56
C ALA A 22 14.78 13.56 -2.80
N ARG A 23 16.09 13.63 -2.62
CA ARG A 23 17.06 13.36 -3.69
C ARG A 23 16.84 11.94 -4.17
N GLY A 24 16.44 11.77 -5.44
CA GLY A 24 16.56 10.48 -6.10
C GLY A 24 15.35 9.90 -6.83
N MET A 25 14.19 10.59 -6.90
CA MET A 25 13.12 10.07 -7.75
C MET A 25 13.49 10.14 -9.22
N ALA A 26 13.31 9.02 -9.91
CA ALA A 26 13.65 8.86 -11.31
C ALA A 26 12.74 9.71 -12.23
N ARG A 27 13.29 10.15 -13.38
CA ARG A 27 12.52 10.77 -14.47
C ARG A 27 11.46 9.78 -14.97
N GLY A 28 10.25 10.26 -15.28
CA GLY A 28 9.16 9.46 -15.85
C GLY A 28 8.08 9.03 -14.86
N MET A 29 8.31 9.06 -13.54
CA MET A 29 7.29 8.71 -12.55
C MET A 29 6.31 9.86 -12.29
N ALA A 30 5.04 9.53 -12.04
CA ALA A 30 4.02 10.45 -11.55
C ALA A 30 4.39 10.97 -10.14
N ARG A 31 4.01 12.21 -9.82
CA ARG A 31 4.34 12.88 -8.55
C ARG A 31 3.15 13.64 -7.99
N GLY A 32 3.10 13.73 -6.67
CA GLY A 32 2.08 14.50 -5.96
C GLY A 32 0.68 13.95 -6.13
N LEU A 33 0.51 12.65 -6.44
CA LEU A 33 -0.76 12.06 -6.83
C LEU A 33 -1.19 10.93 -5.88
N THR A 34 -2.50 10.86 -5.66
CA THR A 34 -3.17 9.75 -4.98
C THR A 34 -4.01 9.01 -6.01
N LEU A 35 -3.51 7.88 -6.48
CA LEU A 35 -4.05 7.08 -7.57
C LEU A 35 -4.90 5.94 -7.04
N LEU A 36 -5.84 5.47 -7.83
CA LEU A 36 -6.62 4.26 -7.55
C LEU A 36 -6.96 3.52 -8.84
N THR A 37 -7.17 2.22 -8.71
CA THR A 37 -7.79 1.42 -9.76
C THR A 37 -9.28 1.33 -9.48
N MET A 38 -10.10 1.75 -10.43
CA MET A 38 -11.54 1.60 -10.37
C MET A 38 -12.05 0.68 -11.48
N ARG A 39 -13.13 -0.07 -11.19
CA ARG A 39 -13.83 -0.90 -12.17
C ARG A 39 -15.01 -0.13 -12.73
N ARG A 40 -14.95 0.16 -14.03
CA ARG A 40 -16.02 0.88 -14.73
C ARG A 40 -16.21 0.31 -16.13
N HIS A 41 -17.44 0.12 -16.57
CA HIS A 41 -17.76 -0.49 -17.87
C HIS A 41 -17.08 -1.85 -18.11
N GLY A 42 -16.94 -2.66 -17.04
CA GLY A 42 -16.33 -3.98 -17.11
C GLY A 42 -14.79 -3.98 -17.16
N GLN A 43 -14.13 -2.82 -17.15
CA GLN A 43 -12.68 -2.67 -17.25
C GLN A 43 -12.09 -2.01 -15.99
N PHE A 44 -10.84 -2.29 -15.71
CA PHE A 44 -10.05 -1.53 -14.74
C PHE A 44 -9.53 -0.24 -15.40
N ARG A 45 -9.69 0.87 -14.69
CA ARG A 45 -9.35 2.21 -15.17
C ARG A 45 -8.58 2.97 -14.11
N LEU A 46 -7.71 3.87 -14.54
CA LEU A 46 -7.00 4.78 -13.66
C LEU A 46 -7.97 5.87 -13.15
N GLY A 47 -8.08 5.94 -11.83
CA GLY A 47 -8.71 7.04 -11.11
C GLY A 47 -7.68 7.84 -10.33
N LEU A 48 -8.00 9.12 -10.05
CA LEU A 48 -7.15 9.98 -9.25
C LEU A 48 -8.00 10.74 -8.23
N LYS A 49 -7.60 10.69 -6.96
CA LYS A 49 -8.29 11.41 -5.88
C LYS A 49 -7.96 12.90 -5.94
N THR A 50 -9.00 13.73 -5.95
CA THR A 50 -8.91 15.20 -5.94
C THR A 50 -9.92 15.78 -4.96
N ASP A 51 -9.84 17.08 -4.70
CA ASP A 51 -10.82 17.80 -3.89
C ASP A 51 -12.22 17.87 -4.54
N LYS A 52 -12.29 17.66 -5.87
CA LYS A 52 -13.55 17.61 -6.62
C LYS A 52 -14.18 16.21 -6.69
N GLY A 53 -13.52 15.19 -6.15
CA GLY A 53 -13.88 13.77 -6.23
C GLY A 53 -12.83 12.96 -6.98
N ILE A 54 -13.20 11.76 -7.39
CA ILE A 54 -12.30 10.86 -8.15
C ILE A 54 -12.37 11.22 -9.63
N LEU A 55 -11.26 11.69 -10.19
CA LEU A 55 -11.11 11.95 -11.62
C LEU A 55 -11.00 10.63 -12.39
N ASP A 56 -11.90 10.39 -13.35
CA ASP A 56 -11.75 9.31 -14.34
C ASP A 56 -10.73 9.76 -15.39
N VAL A 57 -9.49 9.30 -15.25
CA VAL A 57 -8.35 9.75 -16.06
C VAL A 57 -8.57 9.48 -17.56
N PRO A 58 -8.94 8.26 -18.01
CA PRO A 58 -9.21 8.02 -19.45
C PRO A 58 -10.35 8.86 -20.01
N GLU A 59 -11.41 9.15 -19.24
CA GLU A 59 -12.51 9.99 -19.71
C GLU A 59 -12.08 11.46 -19.82
N ALA A 60 -11.29 11.95 -18.83
CA ALA A 60 -10.74 13.29 -18.89
C ALA A 60 -9.78 13.46 -20.09
N ALA A 61 -8.91 12.46 -20.35
CA ALA A 61 -8.01 12.45 -21.49
C ALA A 61 -8.77 12.57 -22.80
N LYS A 62 -9.85 11.79 -22.97
CA LYS A 62 -10.71 11.83 -24.14
C LYS A 62 -11.37 13.21 -24.35
N LEU A 63 -11.94 13.79 -23.28
CA LEU A 63 -12.62 15.07 -23.36
C LEU A 63 -11.68 16.25 -23.62
N LEU A 64 -10.46 16.18 -23.10
CA LEU A 64 -9.44 17.21 -23.29
C LEU A 64 -8.58 17.00 -24.56
N GLY A 65 -8.74 15.89 -25.27
CA GLY A 65 -7.90 15.55 -26.42
C GLY A 65 -6.42 15.36 -26.04
N MET A 66 -6.17 14.90 -24.82
CA MET A 66 -4.83 14.69 -24.27
C MET A 66 -4.51 13.19 -24.18
N HIS A 67 -3.21 12.85 -24.21
CA HIS A 67 -2.74 11.51 -23.89
C HIS A 67 -2.65 11.33 -22.36
N ALA A 68 -3.05 10.14 -21.89
CA ALA A 68 -2.80 9.68 -20.53
C ALA A 68 -2.92 8.15 -20.43
N PRO A 69 -2.26 7.51 -19.46
CA PRO A 69 -2.38 6.08 -19.23
C PRO A 69 -3.81 5.70 -18.84
N ALA A 70 -4.26 4.54 -19.30
CA ALA A 70 -5.62 4.07 -19.04
C ALA A 70 -5.75 3.35 -17.67
N SER A 71 -4.67 2.79 -17.17
CA SER A 71 -4.59 2.06 -15.89
C SER A 71 -3.31 2.41 -15.13
N ILE A 72 -3.24 2.01 -13.85
CA ILE A 72 -1.99 2.11 -13.06
C ILE A 72 -0.93 1.20 -13.69
N ASP A 73 -1.30 0.02 -14.17
CA ASP A 73 -0.35 -0.89 -14.82
C ASP A 73 0.28 -0.24 -16.06
N ASP A 74 -0.51 0.43 -16.91
CA ASP A 74 0.01 1.16 -18.09
C ASP A 74 0.91 2.34 -17.64
N LEU A 75 0.48 3.12 -16.67
CA LEU A 75 1.29 4.22 -16.10
C LEU A 75 2.69 3.76 -15.67
N LEU A 76 2.76 2.61 -15.00
CA LEU A 76 4.01 2.07 -14.47
C LEU A 76 4.90 1.48 -15.58
N GLN A 77 4.30 0.81 -16.59
CA GLN A 77 5.04 0.20 -17.70
C GLN A 77 5.60 1.23 -18.68
N ASP A 78 4.82 2.30 -18.96
CA ASP A 78 5.18 3.30 -19.98
C ASP A 78 5.93 4.50 -19.39
N GLU A 79 6.14 4.55 -18.07
CA GLU A 79 6.77 5.67 -17.35
C GLU A 79 6.13 7.04 -17.69
N ASP A 80 4.80 7.07 -17.90
CA ASP A 80 4.06 8.22 -18.44
C ASP A 80 3.54 9.20 -17.35
N GLY A 81 4.25 9.30 -16.25
CA GLY A 81 3.95 10.21 -15.16
C GLY A 81 3.83 11.69 -15.58
N PRO A 82 4.72 12.23 -16.43
CA PRO A 82 4.61 13.62 -16.90
C PRO A 82 3.31 13.93 -17.64
N SER A 83 2.86 13.04 -18.53
CA SER A 83 1.60 13.21 -19.26
C SER A 83 0.40 13.17 -18.32
N LEU A 84 0.41 12.25 -17.33
CA LEU A 84 -0.62 12.20 -16.31
C LEU A 84 -0.68 13.48 -15.49
N ASN A 85 0.45 14.00 -15.02
CA ASN A 85 0.48 15.25 -14.26
C ASN A 85 -0.07 16.44 -15.08
N ALA A 86 0.31 16.55 -16.37
CA ALA A 86 -0.21 17.57 -17.28
C ALA A 86 -1.72 17.46 -17.49
N LEU A 87 -2.24 16.25 -17.64
CA LEU A 87 -3.69 16.01 -17.77
C LEU A 87 -4.44 16.44 -16.49
N VAL A 88 -3.93 16.07 -15.31
CA VAL A 88 -4.53 16.43 -14.03
C VAL A 88 -4.63 17.94 -13.88
N ASP A 89 -3.55 18.65 -14.17
CA ASP A 89 -3.52 20.12 -14.15
C ASP A 89 -4.55 20.74 -15.10
N ALA A 90 -4.67 20.19 -16.32
CA ALA A 90 -5.67 20.65 -17.29
C ALA A 90 -7.10 20.36 -16.83
N ALA A 91 -7.37 19.15 -16.31
CA ALA A 91 -8.68 18.73 -15.83
C ALA A 91 -9.17 19.57 -14.63
N LEU A 92 -8.28 19.89 -13.70
CA LEU A 92 -8.61 20.71 -12.52
C LEU A 92 -8.92 22.17 -12.88
N LYS A 93 -8.27 22.70 -13.92
CA LYS A 93 -8.50 24.07 -14.45
C LYS A 93 -9.75 24.15 -15.34
N SER A 94 -10.18 23.04 -15.91
CA SER A 94 -11.31 22.98 -16.84
C SER A 94 -12.64 22.76 -16.11
N ASN A 95 -13.75 23.15 -16.73
CA ASN A 95 -15.10 22.94 -16.19
C ASN A 95 -15.70 21.62 -16.74
N ILE A 96 -14.95 20.51 -16.65
CA ILE A 96 -15.39 19.20 -17.13
C ILE A 96 -16.00 18.35 -16.01
N ALA A 97 -17.09 18.87 -15.42
CA ALA A 97 -17.76 18.23 -14.27
C ALA A 97 -18.08 16.71 -14.43
N PRO A 98 -18.45 16.19 -15.64
CA PRO A 98 -18.86 14.78 -15.78
C PRO A 98 -17.77 13.74 -15.53
N VAL A 99 -16.49 14.13 -15.45
CA VAL A 99 -15.38 13.20 -15.23
C VAL A 99 -15.03 12.97 -13.76
N PHE A 100 -15.65 13.73 -12.86
CA PHE A 100 -15.46 13.54 -11.42
C PHE A 100 -16.56 12.65 -10.85
N ILE A 101 -16.17 11.58 -10.18
CA ILE A 101 -17.04 10.59 -9.57
C ILE A 101 -16.96 10.78 -8.05
N LYS A 102 -18.09 10.65 -7.36
CA LYS A 102 -18.06 10.64 -5.90
C LYS A 102 -17.34 9.39 -5.42
N GLU A 103 -16.52 9.53 -4.38
CA GLU A 103 -15.73 8.41 -3.86
C GLU A 103 -16.61 7.24 -3.38
N GLU A 104 -17.81 7.52 -2.86
CA GLU A 104 -18.81 6.53 -2.43
C GLU A 104 -19.35 5.66 -3.59
N ASP A 105 -19.28 6.15 -4.83
CA ASP A 105 -19.75 5.46 -6.03
C ASP A 105 -18.64 4.64 -6.73
N VAL A 106 -17.43 4.62 -6.15
CA VAL A 106 -16.28 3.94 -6.74
C VAL A 106 -16.33 2.44 -6.46
N HIS A 107 -16.31 1.63 -7.50
CA HIS A 107 -16.03 0.21 -7.40
C HIS A 107 -14.51 -0.01 -7.57
N TYR A 108 -13.83 -0.31 -6.48
CA TYR A 108 -12.37 -0.44 -6.47
C TYR A 108 -11.90 -1.75 -7.12
N GLY A 109 -10.76 -1.67 -7.79
CA GLY A 109 -9.90 -2.80 -8.13
C GLY A 109 -8.68 -2.85 -7.20
N PRO A 110 -7.89 -3.93 -7.23
CA PRO A 110 -6.59 -3.93 -6.57
C PRO A 110 -5.72 -2.83 -7.19
N VAL A 111 -4.88 -2.20 -6.37
CA VAL A 111 -4.07 -1.04 -6.81
C VAL A 111 -3.28 -1.34 -8.08
N VAL A 112 -2.58 -2.46 -8.13
CA VAL A 112 -1.95 -3.03 -9.32
C VAL A 112 -2.72 -4.29 -9.69
N THR A 113 -3.08 -4.46 -10.95
CA THR A 113 -3.94 -5.58 -11.37
C THR A 113 -3.17 -6.76 -11.95
N ARG A 114 -1.94 -6.52 -12.42
CA ARG A 114 -1.10 -7.52 -13.08
C ARG A 114 0.37 -7.43 -12.65
N PRO A 115 0.68 -7.51 -11.34
CA PRO A 115 2.08 -7.59 -10.93
C PRO A 115 2.71 -8.85 -11.53
N GLU A 116 3.96 -8.77 -11.95
CA GLU A 116 4.71 -9.97 -12.35
C GLU A 116 5.05 -10.80 -11.10
N LYS A 117 5.33 -10.11 -9.98
CA LYS A 117 5.65 -10.71 -8.69
C LYS A 117 4.94 -10.02 -7.54
N ILE A 118 4.48 -10.83 -6.57
CA ILE A 118 4.07 -10.41 -5.24
C ILE A 118 5.07 -11.01 -4.26
N VAL A 119 5.97 -10.18 -3.75
CA VAL A 119 6.99 -10.58 -2.78
C VAL A 119 6.54 -10.16 -1.39
N CYS A 120 6.76 -10.99 -0.40
CA CYS A 120 6.41 -10.71 0.99
C CYS A 120 7.65 -10.85 1.89
N VAL A 121 7.70 -10.05 2.95
CA VAL A 121 8.78 -10.05 3.95
C VAL A 121 8.20 -10.48 5.30
N GLY A 122 8.59 -11.64 5.77
CA GLY A 122 8.19 -12.15 7.10
C GLY A 122 9.02 -11.56 8.22
N LEU A 123 8.43 -11.47 9.42
CA LEU A 123 9.10 -11.07 10.68
C LEU A 123 9.87 -9.75 10.59
N ASN A 124 9.28 -8.72 10.02
CA ASN A 124 9.96 -7.45 9.79
C ASN A 124 9.68 -6.35 10.84
N TYR A 125 8.94 -6.67 11.91
CA TYR A 125 8.77 -5.79 13.06
C TYR A 125 9.40 -6.39 14.31
N ARG A 126 10.15 -5.60 15.07
CA ARG A 126 10.85 -6.06 16.28
C ARG A 126 9.88 -6.57 17.35
N ARG A 127 8.78 -5.83 17.54
CA ARG A 127 7.75 -6.22 18.53
C ARG A 127 7.01 -7.47 18.10
N HIS A 128 6.74 -7.65 16.81
CA HIS A 128 6.13 -8.88 16.29
C HIS A 128 7.06 -10.09 16.45
N ALA A 129 8.34 -9.97 16.12
CA ALA A 129 9.30 -11.06 16.34
C ALA A 129 9.36 -11.50 17.82
N LYS A 130 9.32 -10.53 18.75
CA LYS A 130 9.23 -10.80 20.18
C LYS A 130 7.91 -11.46 20.58
N GLU A 131 6.77 -11.02 20.06
CA GLU A 131 5.44 -11.57 20.31
C GLU A 131 5.36 -13.06 19.98
N VAL A 132 5.87 -13.45 18.81
CA VAL A 132 5.88 -14.86 18.36
C VAL A 132 7.09 -15.65 18.87
N ASN A 133 7.89 -15.05 19.76
CA ASN A 133 9.07 -15.65 20.40
C ASN A 133 10.09 -16.19 19.39
N LEU A 134 10.33 -15.45 18.31
CA LEU A 134 11.33 -15.75 17.30
C LEU A 134 12.52 -14.78 17.39
N PRO A 135 13.74 -15.23 17.04
CA PRO A 135 14.90 -14.34 16.99
C PRO A 135 14.71 -13.31 15.86
N ILE A 136 15.27 -12.11 16.07
CA ILE A 136 15.34 -11.09 15.02
C ILE A 136 16.15 -11.64 13.85
N PRO A 137 15.58 -11.70 12.63
CA PRO A 137 16.29 -12.21 11.46
C PRO A 137 17.45 -11.30 11.07
N SER A 138 18.57 -11.89 10.65
CA SER A 138 19.75 -11.16 10.16
C SER A 138 19.61 -10.69 8.71
N GLN A 139 18.62 -11.21 7.98
CA GLN A 139 18.30 -10.87 6.59
C GLN A 139 16.78 -10.97 6.39
N PRO A 140 16.19 -10.23 5.42
CA PRO A 140 14.78 -10.35 5.10
C PRO A 140 14.37 -11.78 4.78
N VAL A 141 13.34 -12.28 5.47
CA VAL A 141 12.73 -13.60 5.21
C VAL A 141 11.74 -13.43 4.08
N LEU A 142 12.04 -13.94 2.90
CA LEU A 142 11.22 -13.76 1.70
C LEU A 142 10.29 -14.94 1.44
N PHE A 143 9.06 -14.64 1.07
CA PHE A 143 8.09 -15.57 0.50
C PHE A 143 7.24 -14.84 -0.55
N SER A 144 6.27 -15.52 -1.15
CA SER A 144 5.47 -14.95 -2.22
C SER A 144 3.99 -15.30 -2.09
N LYS A 145 3.16 -14.51 -2.77
CA LYS A 145 1.78 -14.82 -3.11
C LYS A 145 1.66 -14.84 -4.63
N PHE A 146 0.68 -15.57 -5.16
CA PHE A 146 0.36 -15.54 -6.59
C PHE A 146 -0.74 -14.51 -6.88
N ASN A 147 -0.91 -14.14 -8.15
CA ASN A 147 -1.84 -13.08 -8.55
C ASN A 147 -3.31 -13.38 -8.28
N ASN A 148 -3.70 -14.67 -8.14
CA ASN A 148 -5.05 -15.07 -7.70
C ASN A 148 -5.38 -14.56 -6.29
N ALA A 149 -4.37 -14.30 -5.47
CA ALA A 149 -4.55 -13.75 -4.14
C ALA A 149 -4.96 -12.26 -4.13
N LEU A 150 -4.75 -11.50 -5.23
CA LEU A 150 -5.11 -10.09 -5.27
C LEU A 150 -6.60 -9.86 -5.02
N SER A 151 -6.90 -8.92 -4.14
CA SER A 151 -8.24 -8.37 -3.96
C SER A 151 -8.19 -6.86 -3.66
N ALA A 152 -9.35 -6.23 -3.58
CA ALA A 152 -9.49 -4.78 -3.56
C ALA A 152 -10.14 -4.26 -2.27
N HIS A 153 -10.06 -2.95 -2.09
CA HIS A 153 -10.85 -2.22 -1.10
C HIS A 153 -12.36 -2.46 -1.30
N ASN A 154 -13.09 -2.63 -0.20
CA ASN A 154 -14.50 -3.03 -0.16
C ASN A 154 -14.77 -4.39 -0.83
N GLY A 155 -13.71 -5.23 -0.95
CA GLY A 155 -13.82 -6.58 -1.46
C GLY A 155 -14.44 -7.54 -0.44
N VAL A 156 -14.81 -8.70 -0.95
CA VAL A 156 -15.34 -9.82 -0.15
C VAL A 156 -14.40 -10.99 -0.33
N ILE A 157 -13.89 -11.55 0.77
CA ILE A 157 -13.04 -12.74 0.76
C ILE A 157 -13.87 -13.95 1.19
N LYS A 158 -14.01 -14.92 0.30
CA LYS A 158 -14.63 -16.18 0.63
C LYS A 158 -13.63 -17.06 1.38
N LEU A 159 -13.96 -17.42 2.62
CA LEU A 159 -13.10 -18.28 3.41
C LEU A 159 -13.21 -19.73 2.90
N PRO A 160 -12.08 -20.37 2.50
CA PRO A 160 -12.06 -21.75 2.04
C PRO A 160 -12.07 -22.73 3.25
N VAL A 161 -13.18 -22.78 3.96
CA VAL A 161 -13.31 -23.55 5.22
C VAL A 161 -13.19 -25.06 5.04
N GLU A 162 -13.24 -25.55 3.79
CA GLU A 162 -13.01 -26.94 3.43
C GLU A 162 -11.52 -27.34 3.51
N VAL A 163 -10.60 -26.37 3.40
CA VAL A 163 -9.13 -26.63 3.39
C VAL A 163 -8.38 -25.96 4.53
N ALA A 164 -8.95 -24.93 5.19
CA ALA A 164 -8.31 -24.20 6.28
C ALA A 164 -9.33 -23.74 7.34
N ARG A 165 -8.83 -23.48 8.55
CA ARG A 165 -9.67 -23.05 9.70
C ARG A 165 -9.08 -21.96 10.55
N LYS A 166 -7.78 -21.67 10.41
CA LYS A 166 -7.06 -20.68 11.24
C LYS A 166 -6.74 -19.43 10.43
N PHE A 167 -7.79 -18.66 10.09
CA PHE A 167 -7.65 -17.42 9.32
C PHE A 167 -7.22 -16.27 10.21
N ASP A 168 -6.22 -15.50 9.73
CA ASP A 168 -5.58 -14.40 10.46
C ASP A 168 -5.34 -13.20 9.53
N TYR A 169 -5.29 -12.02 10.12
CA TYR A 169 -5.02 -10.74 9.46
C TYR A 169 -3.58 -10.30 9.69
N GLU A 170 -3.02 -9.60 8.71
CA GLU A 170 -1.72 -8.95 8.78
C GLU A 170 -1.77 -7.60 8.04
N THR A 171 -2.00 -6.50 8.76
CA THR A 171 -1.98 -5.15 8.17
C THR A 171 -0.55 -4.77 7.82
N GLU A 172 -0.33 -4.31 6.58
CA GLU A 172 1.01 -4.04 6.06
C GLU A 172 1.10 -2.76 5.24
N LEU A 173 2.27 -2.13 5.30
CA LEU A 173 2.73 -1.22 4.25
C LEU A 173 3.11 -2.06 3.02
N VAL A 174 2.67 -1.63 1.84
CA VAL A 174 3.02 -2.29 0.57
C VAL A 174 3.75 -1.31 -0.33
N ILE A 175 4.92 -1.73 -0.84
CA ILE A 175 5.72 -0.97 -1.83
C ILE A 175 5.26 -1.37 -3.23
N VAL A 176 5.10 -0.38 -4.11
CA VAL A 176 4.88 -0.59 -5.55
C VAL A 176 6.13 -0.16 -6.32
N ILE A 177 6.70 -1.07 -7.08
CA ILE A 177 7.89 -0.81 -7.89
C ILE A 177 7.52 -0.02 -9.14
N GLY A 178 8.28 1.04 -9.42
CA GLY A 178 8.06 1.92 -10.57
C GLY A 178 9.11 1.81 -11.67
N LYS A 179 10.24 1.15 -11.41
CA LYS A 179 11.32 0.94 -12.39
C LYS A 179 11.96 -0.41 -12.22
N THR A 180 12.48 -0.95 -13.32
CA THR A 180 13.24 -2.21 -13.27
C THR A 180 14.45 -2.06 -12.34
N ALA A 181 14.48 -2.85 -11.26
CA ALA A 181 15.53 -2.81 -10.23
C ALA A 181 16.30 -4.14 -10.22
N LYS A 182 17.61 -4.07 -10.45
CA LYS A 182 18.56 -5.19 -10.38
C LYS A 182 19.87 -4.73 -9.77
N ASN A 183 20.31 -5.37 -8.68
CA ASN A 183 21.54 -5.03 -7.95
C ASN A 183 21.58 -3.54 -7.52
N VAL A 184 20.46 -3.04 -7.01
CA VAL A 184 20.33 -1.64 -6.60
C VAL A 184 20.93 -1.44 -5.22
N SER A 185 21.69 -0.35 -5.02
CA SER A 185 22.20 0.04 -3.70
C SER A 185 21.07 0.52 -2.78
N GLU A 186 21.25 0.43 -1.46
CA GLU A 186 20.27 0.99 -0.50
C GLU A 186 20.08 2.49 -0.70
N ALA A 187 21.16 3.22 -1.05
CA ALA A 187 21.10 4.66 -1.28
C ALA A 187 20.21 5.05 -2.48
N ASP A 188 20.13 4.18 -3.49
CA ASP A 188 19.37 4.43 -4.71
C ASP A 188 17.99 3.75 -4.71
N ALA A 189 17.75 2.81 -3.79
CA ALA A 189 16.61 1.89 -3.81
C ALA A 189 15.26 2.61 -3.88
N LEU A 190 15.06 3.69 -3.13
CA LEU A 190 13.81 4.44 -3.12
C LEU A 190 13.53 5.17 -4.45
N SER A 191 14.54 5.38 -5.30
CA SER A 191 14.34 5.95 -6.63
C SER A 191 13.65 4.98 -7.60
N TYR A 192 13.52 3.71 -7.25
CA TYR A 192 12.82 2.67 -8.00
C TYR A 192 11.38 2.43 -7.53
N VAL A 193 10.95 3.11 -6.47
CA VAL A 193 9.61 2.99 -5.88
C VAL A 193 8.67 4.00 -6.51
N ALA A 194 7.56 3.54 -7.09
CA ALA A 194 6.50 4.41 -7.61
C ALA A 194 5.68 5.04 -6.48
N GLY A 195 5.38 4.26 -5.45
CA GLY A 195 4.57 4.68 -4.33
C GLY A 195 4.27 3.55 -3.37
N TYR A 196 3.34 3.82 -2.48
CA TYR A 196 2.96 2.92 -1.41
C TYR A 196 1.44 2.78 -1.34
N CYS A 197 0.97 1.64 -0.84
CA CYS A 197 -0.43 1.42 -0.51
C CYS A 197 -0.57 0.64 0.80
N THR A 198 -1.79 0.59 1.34
CA THR A 198 -2.13 -0.29 2.46
C THR A 198 -2.44 -1.68 1.90
N GLY A 199 -2.00 -2.74 2.59
CA GLY A 199 -2.32 -4.11 2.27
C GLY A 199 -2.63 -4.95 3.49
N ASN A 200 -3.08 -6.18 3.24
CA ASN A 200 -3.20 -7.21 4.25
C ASN A 200 -2.65 -8.53 3.70
N ASP A 201 -1.63 -9.09 4.37
CA ASP A 201 -1.12 -10.41 4.07
C ASP A 201 -2.00 -11.46 4.76
N PHE A 202 -3.27 -11.57 4.28
CA PHE A 202 -4.26 -12.46 4.84
C PHE A 202 -3.76 -13.91 4.79
N SER A 203 -3.94 -14.63 5.90
CA SER A 203 -3.23 -15.89 6.15
C SER A 203 -4.15 -17.00 6.63
N ALA A 204 -3.85 -18.23 6.22
CA ALA A 204 -4.36 -19.47 6.81
C ALA A 204 -3.22 -20.15 7.58
N ARG A 205 -3.18 -20.00 8.91
CA ARG A 205 -2.04 -20.40 9.75
C ARG A 205 -1.82 -21.92 9.78
N ASP A 206 -2.89 -22.70 9.73
CA ASP A 206 -2.81 -24.16 9.61
C ASP A 206 -2.12 -24.58 8.31
N LEU A 207 -2.48 -23.98 7.16
CA LEU A 207 -1.77 -24.25 5.91
C LEU A 207 -0.34 -23.69 5.89
N GLN A 208 -0.08 -22.61 6.61
CA GLN A 208 1.25 -22.01 6.68
C GLN A 208 2.24 -22.91 7.42
N PHE A 209 1.82 -23.57 8.51
CA PHE A 209 2.74 -24.28 9.41
C PHE A 209 2.59 -25.79 9.42
N ASP A 210 1.40 -26.32 9.12
CA ASP A 210 1.12 -27.75 9.26
C ASP A 210 1.34 -28.53 7.95
N THR A 211 1.74 -27.85 6.84
CA THR A 211 1.89 -28.44 5.50
C THR A 211 3.34 -28.42 4.97
N GLY A 212 4.30 -28.85 5.78
CA GLY A 212 5.67 -29.12 5.31
C GLY A 212 6.64 -27.93 5.32
N GLY A 213 6.33 -26.84 6.04
CA GLY A 213 7.28 -25.76 6.33
C GLY A 213 7.43 -24.67 5.26
N GLN A 214 6.76 -24.80 4.09
CA GLN A 214 6.66 -23.71 3.11
C GLN A 214 5.38 -22.92 3.34
N TRP A 215 5.50 -21.59 3.45
CA TRP A 215 4.37 -20.74 3.80
C TRP A 215 3.36 -20.52 2.66
N LEU A 216 3.74 -20.84 1.43
CA LEU A 216 3.01 -20.51 0.22
C LEU A 216 1.52 -20.85 0.30
N LEU A 217 1.14 -22.09 0.69
CA LEU A 217 -0.25 -22.51 0.74
C LEU A 217 -1.09 -21.71 1.75
N GLY A 218 -0.49 -21.30 2.86
CA GLY A 218 -1.16 -20.47 3.86
C GLY A 218 -1.30 -19.00 3.47
N LYS A 219 -0.60 -18.56 2.42
CA LYS A 219 -0.47 -17.15 2.04
C LYS A 219 -1.09 -16.81 0.68
N THR A 220 -1.26 -17.79 -0.23
CA THR A 220 -1.62 -17.54 -1.64
C THR A 220 -3.02 -18.01 -2.03
N LEU A 221 -3.91 -18.29 -1.06
CA LEU A 221 -5.29 -18.60 -1.38
C LEU A 221 -5.97 -17.43 -2.10
N ASP A 222 -7.05 -17.72 -2.83
CA ASP A 222 -7.75 -16.72 -3.63
C ASP A 222 -8.18 -15.52 -2.76
N GLN A 223 -7.90 -14.31 -3.23
CA GLN A 223 -8.23 -13.04 -2.57
C GLN A 223 -7.46 -12.74 -1.27
N PHE A 224 -6.44 -13.50 -0.89
CA PHE A 224 -5.67 -13.34 0.35
C PHE A 224 -4.61 -12.21 0.32
N ALA A 225 -4.64 -11.36 -0.70
CA ALA A 225 -3.81 -10.16 -0.81
C ALA A 225 -4.65 -8.91 -1.15
N PRO A 226 -5.55 -8.47 -0.26
CA PRO A 226 -6.22 -7.19 -0.47
C PRO A 226 -5.22 -6.04 -0.40
N VAL A 227 -5.28 -5.12 -1.39
CA VAL A 227 -4.40 -3.95 -1.53
C VAL A 227 -5.19 -2.72 -1.98
N GLY A 228 -4.92 -1.59 -1.39
CA GLY A 228 -5.59 -0.31 -1.68
C GLY A 228 -5.96 0.47 -0.41
N PRO A 229 -6.90 1.42 -0.48
CA PRO A 229 -7.67 1.85 -1.66
C PRO A 229 -6.82 2.61 -2.69
N TYR A 230 -5.69 3.21 -2.27
CA TYR A 230 -4.90 4.12 -3.09
C TYR A 230 -3.46 3.64 -3.27
N LEU A 231 -2.88 4.02 -4.40
CA LEU A 231 -1.43 4.17 -4.58
C LEU A 231 -1.08 5.63 -4.37
N VAL A 232 -0.38 5.94 -3.29
CA VAL A 232 0.14 7.29 -3.03
C VAL A 232 1.58 7.34 -3.54
N THR A 233 1.88 8.31 -4.41
CA THR A 233 3.21 8.45 -5.01
C THR A 233 4.29 8.68 -3.93
N ALA A 234 5.47 8.10 -4.12
CA ALA A 234 6.51 8.00 -3.11
C ALA A 234 7.00 9.35 -2.58
N ASP A 235 6.89 10.43 -3.38
CA ASP A 235 7.26 11.80 -2.98
C ASP A 235 6.33 12.41 -1.90
N GLN A 236 5.15 11.82 -1.67
CA GLN A 236 4.21 12.27 -0.65
C GLN A 236 4.32 11.51 0.68
N VAL A 237 5.12 10.46 0.73
CA VAL A 237 5.16 9.51 1.85
C VAL A 237 6.48 9.64 2.59
N ASN A 238 6.41 9.92 3.90
CA ASN A 238 7.56 9.84 4.79
C ASN A 238 7.82 8.38 5.19
N PRO A 239 9.05 8.02 5.57
CA PRO A 239 9.38 6.63 5.94
C PRO A 239 8.73 6.17 7.25
N GLU A 240 8.35 7.09 8.16
CA GLU A 240 7.75 6.78 9.46
C GLU A 240 6.23 7.00 9.38
N LEU A 241 5.46 5.92 9.45
CA LEU A 241 4.02 5.90 9.27
C LEU A 241 3.35 5.11 10.39
N LYS A 242 2.28 5.65 10.92
CA LYS A 242 1.38 4.89 11.79
C LYS A 242 0.69 3.79 10.98
N ILE A 243 0.56 2.61 11.60
CA ILE A 243 -0.11 1.45 11.01
C ILE A 243 -1.08 0.87 12.04
N GLU A 244 -2.31 0.60 11.60
CA GLU A 244 -3.37 0.08 12.46
C GLU A 244 -4.21 -0.96 11.73
N GLY A 245 -4.53 -2.06 12.42
CA GLY A 245 -5.46 -3.09 11.98
C GLY A 245 -6.64 -3.23 12.95
N ARG A 246 -7.86 -3.29 12.41
CA ARG A 246 -9.09 -3.47 13.19
C ARG A 246 -9.90 -4.66 12.69
N VAL A 247 -10.49 -5.39 13.61
CA VAL A 247 -11.46 -6.46 13.34
C VAL A 247 -12.78 -6.09 14.02
N ASN A 248 -13.86 -6.01 13.26
CA ASN A 248 -15.21 -5.64 13.74
C ASN A 248 -15.21 -4.31 14.52
N GLY A 249 -14.36 -3.36 14.11
CA GLY A 249 -14.20 -2.05 14.74
C GLY A 249 -13.25 -2.03 15.95
N GLU A 250 -12.79 -3.18 16.44
CA GLU A 250 -11.84 -3.26 17.55
C GLU A 250 -10.40 -3.23 17.03
N THR A 251 -9.57 -2.33 17.56
CA THR A 251 -8.13 -2.24 17.22
C THR A 251 -7.41 -3.49 17.74
N ARG A 252 -6.76 -4.19 16.82
CA ARG A 252 -5.95 -5.39 17.07
C ARG A 252 -4.46 -5.15 16.88
N GLN A 253 -4.11 -4.35 15.89
CA GLN A 253 -2.74 -3.95 15.60
C GLN A 253 -2.63 -2.42 15.68
N SER A 254 -1.61 -1.91 16.38
CA SER A 254 -1.32 -0.47 16.46
C SER A 254 0.17 -0.27 16.65
N SER A 255 0.85 0.23 15.62
CA SER A 255 2.31 0.33 15.58
C SER A 255 2.77 1.48 14.68
N ASN A 256 4.06 1.52 14.39
CA ASN A 256 4.67 2.45 13.45
C ASN A 256 5.75 1.74 12.65
N THR A 257 6.01 2.17 11.43
CA THR A 257 7.05 1.60 10.56
C THR A 257 8.48 1.91 11.06
N ASP A 258 8.65 2.75 12.07
CA ASP A 258 9.94 2.92 12.78
C ASP A 258 10.38 1.66 13.54
N ASP A 259 9.43 0.74 13.83
CA ASP A 259 9.72 -0.58 14.42
C ASP A 259 10.23 -1.60 13.39
N PHE A 260 10.35 -1.25 12.12
CA PHE A 260 10.91 -2.14 11.09
C PHE A 260 12.31 -2.64 11.47
N ILE A 261 12.55 -3.93 11.22
CA ILE A 261 13.90 -4.53 11.28
C ILE A 261 14.68 -4.11 10.03
N PHE A 262 14.05 -4.22 8.86
CA PHE A 262 14.59 -3.78 7.57
C PHE A 262 13.67 -2.72 6.97
N ASN A 263 14.18 -1.52 6.75
CA ASN A 263 13.42 -0.44 6.13
C ASN A 263 13.17 -0.68 4.64
N THR A 264 12.33 0.14 4.03
CA THR A 264 11.91 -0.02 2.62
C THR A 264 13.08 -0.01 1.64
N ALA A 265 14.12 0.82 1.86
CA ALA A 265 15.32 0.86 1.01
C ALA A 265 16.12 -0.44 1.12
N GLN A 266 16.30 -0.97 2.32
CA GLN A 266 16.99 -2.23 2.58
C GLN A 266 16.25 -3.40 1.92
N ILE A 267 14.92 -3.44 2.02
CA ILE A 267 14.09 -4.48 1.40
C ILE A 267 14.25 -4.47 -0.12
N VAL A 268 14.08 -3.33 -0.78
CA VAL A 268 14.20 -3.22 -2.25
C VAL A 268 15.62 -3.56 -2.69
N SER A 269 16.65 -3.03 -2.03
CA SER A 269 18.05 -3.34 -2.32
C SER A 269 18.30 -4.84 -2.18
N TYR A 270 17.89 -5.44 -1.06
CA TYR A 270 18.11 -6.86 -0.79
C TYR A 270 17.48 -7.76 -1.85
N ILE A 271 16.16 -7.56 -2.12
CA ILE A 271 15.44 -8.37 -3.12
C ILE A 271 16.09 -8.23 -4.50
N SER A 272 16.44 -7.00 -4.90
CA SER A 272 17.01 -6.73 -6.22
C SER A 272 18.34 -7.44 -6.51
N ARG A 273 19.07 -7.87 -5.49
CA ARG A 273 20.29 -8.67 -5.66
C ARG A 273 19.99 -10.03 -6.26
N TYR A 274 18.90 -10.66 -5.86
CA TYR A 274 18.55 -12.03 -6.24
C TYR A 274 17.51 -12.06 -7.37
N ILE A 275 16.50 -11.18 -7.29
CA ILE A 275 15.33 -11.17 -8.16
C ILE A 275 15.25 -9.81 -8.85
N THR A 276 15.18 -9.77 -10.18
CA THR A 276 14.88 -8.52 -10.90
C THR A 276 13.47 -8.10 -10.59
N LEU A 277 13.30 -6.95 -9.97
CA LEU A 277 12.00 -6.32 -9.76
C LEU A 277 11.61 -5.55 -11.03
N LYS A 278 10.32 -5.58 -11.39
CA LYS A 278 9.75 -4.92 -12.56
C LYS A 278 8.74 -3.84 -12.14
N PRO A 279 8.49 -2.83 -12.98
CA PRO A 279 7.39 -1.90 -12.74
C PRO A 279 6.07 -2.65 -12.52
N GLY A 280 5.35 -2.29 -11.45
CA GLY A 280 4.13 -2.99 -11.05
C GLY A 280 4.32 -4.17 -10.11
N ASP A 281 5.54 -4.66 -9.88
CA ASP A 281 5.77 -5.62 -8.78
C ASP A 281 5.41 -4.98 -7.44
N ILE A 282 4.82 -5.75 -6.54
CA ILE A 282 4.46 -5.29 -5.20
C ILE A 282 5.20 -6.08 -4.12
N ILE A 283 5.53 -5.36 -3.04
CA ILE A 283 6.26 -5.95 -1.91
C ILE A 283 5.50 -5.64 -0.62
N PHE A 284 4.98 -6.68 0.02
CA PHE A 284 4.46 -6.63 1.38
C PHE A 284 5.63 -6.58 2.35
N THR A 285 5.65 -5.60 3.25
CA THR A 285 6.85 -5.27 4.04
C THR A 285 6.89 -5.91 5.42
N GLY A 286 5.90 -6.73 5.75
CA GLY A 286 5.72 -7.34 7.07
C GLY A 286 4.69 -6.61 7.92
N THR A 287 4.14 -7.35 8.87
CA THR A 287 3.08 -6.90 9.79
C THR A 287 3.62 -6.64 11.20
N PRO A 288 3.05 -5.67 11.94
CA PRO A 288 3.35 -5.48 13.35
C PRO A 288 2.71 -6.53 14.25
N GLU A 289 2.97 -6.43 15.54
CA GLU A 289 2.33 -7.22 16.61
C GLU A 289 0.80 -7.08 16.60
N GLY A 290 0.11 -8.01 17.26
CA GLY A 290 -1.35 -8.03 17.43
C GLY A 290 -2.07 -8.96 16.47
N VAL A 291 -1.37 -9.82 15.73
CA VAL A 291 -1.96 -10.91 14.94
C VAL A 291 -2.52 -12.00 15.86
N ILE A 292 -3.52 -12.76 15.40
CA ILE A 292 -4.15 -13.81 16.22
C ILE A 292 -3.12 -14.89 16.60
N LEU A 293 -2.21 -15.22 15.69
CA LEU A 293 -1.12 -16.17 15.94
C LEU A 293 -0.27 -15.81 17.16
N GLY A 294 -0.07 -14.51 17.43
CA GLY A 294 0.72 -14.01 18.54
C GLY A 294 0.05 -14.11 19.91
N TYR A 295 -1.26 -14.34 19.95
CA TYR A 295 -1.97 -14.46 21.23
C TYR A 295 -1.69 -15.80 21.92
N PRO A 296 -1.81 -15.89 23.26
CA PRO A 296 -1.83 -17.17 23.95
C PRO A 296 -2.86 -18.11 23.33
N LYS A 297 -2.59 -19.43 23.34
CA LYS A 297 -3.39 -20.42 22.62
C LYS A 297 -4.88 -20.40 22.98
N ASP A 298 -5.20 -20.13 24.23
CA ASP A 298 -6.58 -19.99 24.75
C ASP A 298 -7.24 -18.67 24.33
N GLY A 299 -6.48 -17.68 23.90
CA GLY A 299 -6.95 -16.40 23.36
C GLY A 299 -7.02 -16.32 21.84
N GLN A 300 -6.59 -17.36 21.11
CA GLN A 300 -6.60 -17.39 19.63
C GLN A 300 -8.01 -17.65 19.07
N VAL A 301 -8.76 -16.56 18.86
CA VAL A 301 -10.09 -16.62 18.21
C VAL A 301 -9.88 -16.28 16.73
N TRP A 302 -9.89 -17.33 15.89
CA TRP A 302 -9.66 -17.21 14.45
C TRP A 302 -10.82 -16.50 13.75
N LEU A 303 -10.49 -15.81 12.65
CA LEU A 303 -11.48 -15.11 11.83
C LEU A 303 -12.48 -16.09 11.20
N LYS A 304 -13.70 -15.59 10.98
CA LYS A 304 -14.82 -16.33 10.42
C LYS A 304 -15.67 -15.49 9.49
N ALA A 305 -16.57 -16.13 8.75
CA ALA A 305 -17.56 -15.43 7.93
C ALA A 305 -18.36 -14.42 8.76
N GLY A 306 -18.60 -13.23 8.20
CA GLY A 306 -19.22 -12.08 8.83
C GLY A 306 -18.21 -11.10 9.50
N ASP A 307 -16.95 -11.49 9.69
CA ASP A 307 -15.95 -10.57 10.23
C ASP A 307 -15.58 -9.51 9.19
N LYS A 308 -15.38 -8.27 9.68
CA LYS A 308 -14.99 -7.10 8.89
C LYS A 308 -13.62 -6.61 9.32
N ILE A 309 -12.74 -6.48 8.36
CA ILE A 309 -11.37 -6.04 8.58
C ILE A 309 -11.19 -4.63 8.01
N ALA A 310 -10.52 -3.77 8.78
CA ALA A 310 -10.08 -2.46 8.35
C ALA A 310 -8.60 -2.28 8.68
N CYS A 311 -7.81 -1.92 7.66
CA CYS A 311 -6.37 -1.71 7.75
C CYS A 311 -6.06 -0.27 7.34
N SER A 312 -5.26 0.43 8.12
CA SER A 312 -4.83 1.77 7.75
C SER A 312 -3.32 1.93 7.91
N VAL A 313 -2.71 2.56 6.91
CA VAL A 313 -1.36 3.12 7.00
C VAL A 313 -1.50 4.62 6.76
N GLU A 314 -0.83 5.40 7.61
CA GLU A 314 -0.93 6.86 7.58
C GLU A 314 -0.73 7.42 6.17
N LYS A 315 -1.60 8.34 5.73
CA LYS A 315 -1.67 8.94 4.39
C LYS A 315 -2.09 8.02 3.23
N LEU A 316 -2.16 6.69 3.43
CA LEU A 316 -2.44 5.74 2.35
C LEU A 316 -3.92 5.34 2.26
N GLY A 317 -4.76 5.86 3.14
CA GLY A 317 -6.17 5.52 3.22
C GLY A 317 -6.43 4.26 4.04
N GLU A 318 -7.71 3.93 4.18
CA GLU A 318 -8.16 2.75 4.93
C GLU A 318 -8.66 1.67 3.97
N LEU A 319 -7.97 0.55 3.93
CA LEU A 319 -8.38 -0.66 3.23
C LEU A 319 -9.41 -1.42 4.06
N ARG A 320 -10.57 -1.74 3.49
CA ARG A 320 -11.63 -2.53 4.14
C ARG A 320 -11.98 -3.74 3.31
N PHE A 321 -12.33 -4.82 3.97
CA PHE A 321 -12.89 -6.01 3.33
C PHE A 321 -13.71 -6.82 4.33
N GLU A 322 -14.58 -7.70 3.81
CA GLU A 322 -15.48 -8.55 4.59
C GLU A 322 -15.25 -10.02 4.26
N LEU A 323 -15.41 -10.89 5.26
CA LEU A 323 -15.26 -12.33 5.13
C LEU A 323 -16.63 -13.00 4.97
N VAL A 324 -16.75 -13.95 4.05
CA VAL A 324 -17.97 -14.73 3.82
C VAL A 324 -17.68 -16.23 3.76
#